data_dd31812d69b9082727394836c1d68055
#
_entry.id   dd31812d69b9082727394836c1d68055
#
_cell.length_a   1.000
_cell.length_b   1.000
_cell.length_c   1.000
_cell.angle_alpha   90.00
_cell.angle_beta   90.00
_cell.angle_gamma   90.00
#
_symmetry.space_group_name_H-M   'P 1'
#
loop_
_entity.id
_entity.type
_entity.pdbx_description
1 polymer ?
#
loop_
_entity_poly.entity_id
_entity_poly.type
_entity_poly.pdbx_seq_one_letter_code
_entity_poly.pdbx_strand_id
1 'polypeptide(L)'
;MKAAVSILICRPRRFYDRIQIAAASGGIVLLLILVVSASLCPAAAGIARHHLQVELFPEKQTLQAVDQITIEKSPGDRLDFKLSHRAEQIEVTVDGRFRKFDFEDGRLQVGLAAGENNQKIRITIRYTAIFDDPAPIRPVNTDNPGYGVSATISERGSFLLAGSGWYPQWVAGHSSYTLKVIAPEGMLAVTAGESKGHRTGNGKTESTWLISDPIRGLSLSVGPYTVREKKVGNITAATYFFPETDHLSDAYLDATVRYLKLYQELVGPYPFDKFAVVDNFFPTGYGFPSYTLIGGTVLRLPFIIHTSLGHEIAHCWWGNGVRVDYDAGNWSEALTTYVADYHYKEMKSAQDARSYRLQILRN
;
A
#
# COMPACT_ATOMS: atom_id res chain seq x y z
N MET A 1 -8.70 36.93 14.27
CA MET A 1 -8.33 35.71 15.01
C MET A 1 -7.96 34.64 14.01
N LYS A 2 -6.67 34.35 13.84
CA LYS A 2 -6.20 33.28 12.96
C LYS A 2 -5.86 32.09 13.83
N ALA A 3 -6.63 31.01 13.74
CA ALA A 3 -6.31 29.75 14.38
C ALA A 3 -5.25 29.03 13.53
N ALA A 4 -4.05 28.86 14.07
CA ALA A 4 -3.02 28.03 13.44
C ALA A 4 -3.25 26.57 13.88
N VAL A 5 -3.55 25.72 12.92
CA VAL A 5 -3.61 24.26 13.12
C VAL A 5 -2.18 23.73 13.01
N SER A 6 -1.63 23.27 14.13
CA SER A 6 -0.32 22.60 14.13
C SER A 6 -0.49 21.12 13.80
N ILE A 7 -0.04 20.74 12.62
CA ILE A 7 0.00 19.32 12.19
C ILE A 7 1.34 18.74 12.65
N LEU A 8 1.29 17.75 13.55
CA LEU A 8 2.47 16.99 13.97
C LEU A 8 2.79 15.97 12.89
N ILE A 9 3.87 16.24 12.13
CA ILE A 9 4.38 15.32 11.10
C ILE A 9 5.47 14.45 11.72
N CYS A 10 5.20 13.17 11.89
CA CYS A 10 6.23 12.18 12.21
C CYS A 10 6.97 11.81 10.92
N ARG A 11 8.19 12.33 10.70
CA ARG A 11 8.99 12.16 9.49
C ARG A 11 10.09 11.11 9.64
N PRO A 12 10.40 10.35 8.58
CA PRO A 12 11.71 9.69 8.45
C PRO A 12 12.82 10.71 8.14
N ARG A 13 14.04 10.39 8.54
CA ARG A 13 15.24 11.20 8.78
C ARG A 13 15.84 12.04 7.63
N ARG A 14 15.19 12.34 6.51
CA ARG A 14 15.82 13.04 5.35
C ARG A 14 15.32 14.45 5.04
N PHE A 15 14.53 15.08 5.89
CA PHE A 15 13.92 16.38 5.55
C PHE A 15 14.06 17.46 6.65
N TYR A 16 15.21 17.58 7.29
CA TYR A 16 15.53 18.73 8.16
C TYR A 16 16.76 19.45 7.65
N ASP A 17 16.60 20.40 6.74
CA ASP A 17 17.45 21.57 6.63
C ASP A 17 16.68 22.69 5.92
N ARG A 18 16.53 23.81 6.66
CA ARG A 18 16.02 25.12 6.29
C ARG A 18 14.53 25.43 6.53
N ILE A 19 14.22 25.76 7.77
CA ILE A 19 13.27 26.83 8.06
C ILE A 19 13.92 27.76 9.08
N GLN A 20 14.31 28.96 8.66
CA GLN A 20 14.66 30.06 9.55
C GLN A 20 13.35 30.71 10.02
N ILE A 21 13.09 30.65 11.32
CA ILE A 21 12.01 31.40 11.95
C ILE A 21 12.61 32.66 12.55
N ALA A 22 12.17 33.81 12.04
CA ALA A 22 12.46 35.10 12.65
C ALA A 22 11.70 35.25 13.96
N ALA A 23 12.42 35.44 15.06
CA ALA A 23 11.85 35.70 16.37
C ALA A 23 11.50 37.19 16.51
N ALA A 24 10.26 37.50 16.83
CA ALA A 24 9.87 38.82 17.37
C ALA A 24 9.07 38.60 18.67
N SER A 25 9.63 39.12 19.69
CA SER A 25 9.23 39.38 21.09
C SER A 25 7.74 39.28 21.46
N GLY A 26 7.42 38.46 22.44
CA GLY A 26 6.14 38.42 23.19
C GLY A 26 6.16 37.29 24.20
N GLY A 27 6.65 37.57 25.41
CA GLY A 27 7.10 36.58 26.37
C GLY A 27 6.01 35.87 27.20
N ILE A 28 6.46 34.80 27.80
CA ILE A 28 6.12 34.16 29.10
C ILE A 28 4.86 33.27 29.18
N VAL A 29 3.82 33.44 28.39
CA VAL A 29 2.60 32.58 28.50
C VAL A 29 2.68 31.28 27.68
N LEU A 30 3.61 31.16 26.74
CA LEU A 30 3.75 29.99 25.86
C LEU A 30 4.51 28.80 26.47
N LEU A 31 5.23 29.01 27.58
CA LEU A 31 6.09 27.97 28.19
C LEU A 31 5.33 26.95 29.06
N LEU A 32 4.13 27.29 29.56
CA LEU A 32 3.35 26.43 30.42
C LEU A 32 2.45 25.43 29.70
N ILE A 33 2.16 25.66 28.41
CA ILE A 33 1.35 24.74 27.58
C ILE A 33 2.21 23.64 26.95
N LEU A 34 3.52 23.85 26.82
CA LEU A 34 4.46 22.89 26.21
C LEU A 34 4.88 21.75 27.14
N VAL A 35 4.65 21.88 28.46
CA VAL A 35 5.06 20.86 29.45
C VAL A 35 3.96 19.84 29.75
N VAL A 36 2.70 20.11 29.44
CA VAL A 36 1.57 19.20 29.74
C VAL A 36 1.23 18.27 28.56
N SER A 37 1.70 18.55 27.34
CA SER A 37 1.47 17.69 26.16
C SER A 37 2.59 16.66 25.88
N ALA A 38 3.53 16.49 26.79
CA ALA A 38 4.60 15.47 26.69
C ALA A 38 4.17 14.08 27.20
N SER A 39 2.90 13.89 27.54
CA SER A 39 2.43 12.63 28.10
C SER A 39 1.41 12.01 27.15
N LEU A 40 1.83 10.95 26.52
CA LEU A 40 1.16 9.99 25.64
C LEU A 40 1.57 10.10 24.17
N CYS A 41 2.88 10.05 23.91
CA CYS A 41 3.30 9.39 22.67
C CYS A 41 2.90 7.91 22.84
N PRO A 42 2.02 7.33 22.02
CA PRO A 42 1.85 5.89 22.02
C PRO A 42 3.25 5.29 21.84
N ALA A 43 3.58 4.28 22.64
CA ALA A 43 4.88 3.60 22.57
C ALA A 43 5.21 3.37 21.11
N ALA A 44 6.40 3.84 20.67
CA ALA A 44 6.76 3.86 19.26
C ALA A 44 6.46 2.47 18.68
N ALA A 45 5.49 2.41 17.78
CA ALA A 45 5.08 1.17 17.15
C ALA A 45 6.36 0.54 16.56
N GLY A 46 6.66 -0.69 16.93
CA GLY A 46 7.87 -1.37 16.49
C GLY A 46 7.89 -1.47 14.96
N ILE A 47 9.08 -1.64 14.40
CA ILE A 47 9.24 -1.89 12.96
C ILE A 47 9.67 -3.35 12.79
N ALA A 48 8.89 -4.09 12.02
CA ALA A 48 9.28 -5.43 11.56
C ALA A 48 9.89 -5.35 10.14
N ARG A 49 10.85 -6.23 9.87
CA ARG A 49 11.41 -6.41 8.53
C ARG A 49 11.13 -7.84 8.08
N HIS A 50 10.41 -7.96 6.97
CA HIS A 50 10.05 -9.23 6.37
C HIS A 50 10.98 -9.57 5.20
N HIS A 51 11.47 -10.80 5.16
CA HIS A 51 12.02 -11.44 3.97
C HIS A 51 11.03 -12.53 3.57
N LEU A 52 10.03 -12.13 2.81
CA LEU A 52 8.88 -12.94 2.45
C LEU A 52 9.09 -13.57 1.08
N GLN A 53 9.03 -14.88 1.00
CA GLN A 53 8.95 -15.63 -0.24
C GLN A 53 7.62 -16.36 -0.31
N VAL A 54 6.93 -16.19 -1.43
CA VAL A 54 5.66 -16.86 -1.72
C VAL A 54 5.73 -17.57 -3.07
N GLU A 55 5.12 -18.73 -3.14
CA GLU A 55 4.90 -19.46 -4.38
C GLU A 55 3.41 -19.68 -4.58
N LEU A 56 2.91 -19.33 -5.78
CA LEU A 56 1.50 -19.40 -6.13
C LEU A 56 1.22 -20.63 -6.99
N PHE A 57 0.14 -21.33 -6.66
CA PHE A 57 -0.37 -22.51 -7.37
C PHE A 57 -1.80 -22.24 -7.83
N PRO A 58 -2.00 -21.57 -9.00
CA PRO A 58 -3.31 -21.14 -9.46
C PRO A 58 -4.31 -22.27 -9.65
N GLU A 59 -3.86 -23.44 -10.09
CA GLU A 59 -4.68 -24.62 -10.31
C GLU A 59 -5.28 -25.19 -9.00
N LYS A 60 -4.65 -24.87 -7.86
CA LYS A 60 -5.09 -25.26 -6.51
C LYS A 60 -5.63 -24.10 -5.70
N GLN A 61 -5.60 -22.89 -6.28
CA GLN A 61 -5.94 -21.65 -5.59
C GLN A 61 -5.15 -21.45 -4.27
N THR A 62 -3.90 -21.92 -4.25
CA THR A 62 -3.09 -22.09 -3.05
C THR A 62 -1.83 -21.22 -3.12
N LEU A 63 -1.40 -20.78 -1.95
CA LEU A 63 -0.14 -20.10 -1.73
C LEU A 63 0.69 -20.92 -0.73
N GLN A 64 1.97 -21.10 -1.00
CA GLN A 64 2.97 -21.56 -0.03
C GLN A 64 3.91 -20.42 0.29
N ALA A 65 4.23 -20.22 1.56
CA ALA A 65 5.07 -19.11 1.97
C ALA A 65 6.09 -19.48 3.05
N VAL A 66 7.18 -18.73 2.99
CA VAL A 66 8.19 -18.66 4.04
C VAL A 66 8.46 -17.20 4.32
N ASP A 67 8.24 -16.76 5.55
CA ASP A 67 8.52 -15.41 5.98
C ASP A 67 9.55 -15.39 7.12
N GLN A 68 10.68 -14.75 6.88
CA GLN A 68 11.70 -14.50 7.90
C GLN A 68 11.55 -13.07 8.39
N ILE A 69 11.03 -12.91 9.60
CA ILE A 69 10.68 -11.62 10.18
C ILE A 69 11.71 -11.25 11.24
N THR A 70 12.24 -10.05 11.13
CA THR A 70 13.11 -9.46 12.15
C THR A 70 12.38 -8.34 12.87
N ILE A 71 12.28 -8.44 14.19
CA ILE A 71 11.68 -7.44 15.08
C ILE A 71 12.77 -6.95 16.02
N GLU A 72 13.06 -5.64 16.02
CA GLU A 72 14.17 -5.10 16.84
C GLU A 72 13.84 -5.15 18.33
N LYS A 73 12.57 -4.97 18.68
CA LYS A 73 12.07 -5.05 20.06
C LYS A 73 10.57 -5.34 20.05
N SER A 74 10.12 -6.31 20.85
CA SER A 74 8.70 -6.57 21.04
C SER A 74 8.10 -5.66 22.11
N PRO A 75 6.86 -5.15 21.93
CA PRO A 75 6.17 -4.37 22.96
C PRO A 75 5.71 -5.23 24.16
N GLY A 76 5.75 -6.56 24.04
CA GLY A 76 5.29 -7.50 25.07
C GLY A 76 6.06 -8.82 25.05
N ASP A 77 5.57 -9.77 25.80
CA ASP A 77 6.09 -11.14 25.93
C ASP A 77 5.53 -12.11 24.89
N ARG A 78 4.79 -11.58 23.92
CA ARG A 78 4.14 -12.35 22.85
C ARG A 78 4.17 -11.58 21.54
N LEU A 79 4.34 -12.31 20.44
CA LEU A 79 4.20 -11.79 19.08
C LEU A 79 2.84 -12.20 18.53
N ASP A 80 2.11 -11.23 18.02
CA ASP A 80 0.80 -11.42 17.41
C ASP A 80 0.87 -11.10 15.91
N PHE A 81 0.43 -12.06 15.08
CA PHE A 81 0.34 -11.91 13.64
C PHE A 81 -1.08 -12.22 13.17
N LYS A 82 -1.54 -11.46 12.17
CA LYS A 82 -2.74 -11.82 11.41
C LYS A 82 -2.32 -12.69 10.23
N LEU A 83 -2.96 -13.84 10.08
CA LEU A 83 -2.77 -14.79 9.00
C LEU A 83 -4.15 -15.25 8.52
N SER A 84 -4.27 -15.84 7.32
CA SER A 84 -5.53 -16.42 6.86
C SER A 84 -6.01 -17.50 7.84
N HIS A 85 -7.29 -17.48 8.20
CA HIS A 85 -7.91 -18.54 9.00
C HIS A 85 -7.84 -19.92 8.30
N ARG A 86 -7.58 -19.93 6.99
CA ARG A 86 -7.37 -21.13 6.16
C ARG A 86 -5.90 -21.51 6.02
N ALA A 87 -5.02 -20.94 6.86
CA ALA A 87 -3.62 -21.33 6.88
C ALA A 87 -3.45 -22.70 7.55
N GLU A 88 -2.72 -23.56 6.88
CA GLU A 88 -2.42 -24.92 7.30
C GLU A 88 -0.91 -25.17 7.27
N GLN A 89 -0.49 -26.30 7.84
CA GLN A 89 0.93 -26.71 7.89
C GLN A 89 1.84 -25.60 8.45
N ILE A 90 1.34 -24.91 9.49
CA ILE A 90 2.07 -23.80 10.08
C ILE A 90 3.25 -24.32 10.89
N GLU A 91 4.43 -23.80 10.58
CA GLU A 91 5.66 -24.05 11.34
C GLU A 91 6.25 -22.71 11.78
N VAL A 92 6.63 -22.64 13.07
CA VAL A 92 7.22 -21.42 13.64
C VAL A 92 8.55 -21.75 14.29
N THR A 93 9.58 -20.97 13.95
CA THR A 93 10.85 -20.99 14.67
C THR A 93 11.21 -19.59 15.15
N VAL A 94 11.80 -19.49 16.34
CA VAL A 94 12.38 -18.26 16.88
C VAL A 94 13.87 -18.51 17.09
N ASP A 95 14.71 -17.65 16.49
CA ASP A 95 16.16 -17.81 16.44
C ASP A 95 16.63 -19.22 16.05
N GLY A 96 15.94 -19.80 15.04
CA GLY A 96 16.21 -21.11 14.47
C GLY A 96 15.72 -22.31 15.29
N ARG A 97 15.03 -22.11 16.42
CA ARG A 97 14.49 -23.17 17.26
C ARG A 97 12.96 -23.23 17.11
N PHE A 98 12.41 -24.43 16.96
CA PHE A 98 10.96 -24.61 16.95
C PHE A 98 10.31 -24.00 18.18
N ARG A 99 9.21 -23.28 17.96
CA ARG A 99 8.46 -22.57 18.99
C ARG A 99 6.99 -23.02 18.97
N LYS A 100 6.43 -23.31 20.15
CA LYS A 100 4.99 -23.51 20.28
C LYS A 100 4.26 -22.20 20.00
N PHE A 101 3.12 -22.31 19.37
CA PHE A 101 2.26 -21.17 19.03
C PHE A 101 0.79 -21.57 19.22
N ASP A 102 -0.06 -20.57 19.35
CA ASP A 102 -1.51 -20.69 19.28
C ASP A 102 -1.98 -20.11 17.96
N PHE A 103 -2.90 -20.81 17.29
CA PHE A 103 -3.50 -20.33 16.05
C PHE A 103 -5.00 -20.56 16.07
N GLU A 104 -5.77 -19.47 16.09
CA GLU A 104 -7.22 -19.47 16.14
C GLU A 104 -7.77 -18.27 15.35
N ASP A 105 -8.78 -18.49 14.53
CA ASP A 105 -9.46 -17.47 13.73
C ASP A 105 -8.55 -16.50 12.97
N GLY A 106 -7.45 -17.03 12.41
CA GLY A 106 -6.48 -16.23 11.66
C GLY A 106 -5.55 -15.40 12.54
N ARG A 107 -5.53 -15.62 13.85
CA ARG A 107 -4.59 -15.02 14.78
C ARG A 107 -3.52 -16.03 15.18
N LEU A 108 -2.28 -15.75 14.79
CA LEU A 108 -1.11 -16.53 15.17
C LEU A 108 -0.40 -15.82 16.32
N GLN A 109 -0.28 -16.51 17.46
CA GLN A 109 0.34 -16.00 18.68
C GLN A 109 1.56 -16.83 19.05
N VAL A 110 2.69 -16.17 19.26
CA VAL A 110 3.96 -16.82 19.57
C VAL A 110 4.51 -16.25 20.88
N GLY A 111 4.57 -17.06 21.93
CA GLY A 111 5.11 -16.68 23.23
C GLY A 111 6.63 -16.48 23.16
N LEU A 112 7.12 -15.45 23.87
CA LEU A 112 8.54 -15.17 24.04
C LEU A 112 9.02 -15.65 25.41
N ALA A 113 10.25 -16.14 25.49
CA ALA A 113 10.88 -16.47 26.76
C ALA A 113 11.25 -15.18 27.53
N ALA A 114 11.49 -15.30 28.83
CA ALA A 114 11.86 -14.18 29.69
C ALA A 114 13.10 -13.45 29.11
N GLY A 115 12.93 -12.13 28.86
CA GLY A 115 14.00 -11.26 28.32
C GLY A 115 14.13 -11.25 26.78
N GLU A 116 13.52 -12.16 26.04
CA GLU A 116 13.56 -12.13 24.56
C GLU A 116 12.89 -10.87 24.00
N ASN A 117 11.86 -10.33 24.64
CA ASN A 117 11.16 -9.11 24.23
C ASN A 117 12.06 -7.85 24.19
N ASN A 118 13.16 -7.84 24.90
CA ASN A 118 14.12 -6.74 24.93
C ASN A 118 15.28 -6.90 23.94
N GLN A 119 15.27 -7.95 23.15
CA GLN A 119 16.30 -8.31 22.18
C GLN A 119 15.73 -8.27 20.75
N LYS A 120 16.64 -8.28 19.79
CA LYS A 120 16.30 -8.50 18.39
C LYS A 120 15.87 -9.93 18.18
N ILE A 121 14.63 -10.12 17.73
CA ILE A 121 14.00 -11.40 17.51
C ILE A 121 14.02 -11.71 16.01
N ARG A 122 14.39 -12.95 15.66
CA ARG A 122 14.24 -13.49 14.31
C ARG A 122 13.22 -14.63 14.37
N ILE A 123 12.08 -14.44 13.76
CA ILE A 123 11.04 -15.45 13.66
C ILE A 123 10.90 -15.89 12.21
N THR A 124 10.80 -17.20 11.97
CA THR A 124 10.46 -17.75 10.65
C THR A 124 9.12 -18.46 10.76
N ILE A 125 8.21 -18.09 9.85
CA ILE A 125 6.89 -18.68 9.74
C ILE A 125 6.77 -19.31 8.35
N ARG A 126 6.42 -20.61 8.30
CA ARG A 126 6.11 -21.37 7.08
C ARG A 126 4.64 -21.76 7.13
N TYR A 127 3.97 -21.75 6.01
CA TYR A 127 2.55 -22.13 5.94
C TYR A 127 2.12 -22.35 4.50
N THR A 128 0.96 -22.99 4.36
CA THR A 128 0.18 -23.08 3.12
C THR A 128 -1.20 -22.54 3.38
N ALA A 129 -1.80 -21.82 2.42
CA ALA A 129 -3.18 -21.31 2.56
C ALA A 129 -3.90 -21.28 1.22
N ILE A 130 -5.23 -21.43 1.26
CA ILE A 130 -6.11 -21.37 0.09
C ILE A 130 -6.74 -19.97 0.01
N PHE A 131 -6.82 -19.41 -1.22
CA PHE A 131 -7.42 -18.12 -1.54
C PHE A 131 -8.28 -18.26 -2.80
N ASP A 132 -9.58 -18.42 -2.61
CA ASP A 132 -10.54 -18.78 -3.66
C ASP A 132 -11.80 -17.92 -3.67
N ASP A 133 -11.70 -16.67 -3.17
CA ASP A 133 -12.83 -15.74 -3.24
C ASP A 133 -13.35 -15.66 -4.69
N PRO A 134 -14.65 -15.77 -4.92
CA PRO A 134 -15.22 -15.75 -6.27
C PRO A 134 -15.09 -14.34 -6.89
N ALA A 135 -14.23 -14.23 -7.89
CA ALA A 135 -14.04 -12.98 -8.62
C ALA A 135 -15.15 -12.77 -9.65
N PRO A 136 -15.89 -11.64 -9.64
CA PRO A 136 -16.96 -11.39 -10.58
C PRO A 136 -16.43 -11.17 -12.00
N ILE A 137 -17.19 -11.60 -13.00
CA ILE A 137 -16.85 -11.38 -14.41
C ILE A 137 -17.42 -10.05 -14.91
N ARG A 138 -18.48 -9.53 -14.29
CA ARG A 138 -19.16 -8.28 -14.65
C ARG A 138 -19.30 -7.38 -13.45
N PRO A 139 -19.33 -6.04 -13.64
CA PRO A 139 -19.66 -5.13 -12.56
C PRO A 139 -21.03 -5.45 -11.98
N VAL A 140 -21.10 -5.66 -10.66
CA VAL A 140 -22.36 -6.02 -9.98
C VAL A 140 -22.91 -4.83 -9.19
N ASN A 141 -22.01 -4.03 -8.59
CA ASN A 141 -22.34 -2.83 -7.82
C ASN A 141 -21.19 -1.83 -7.92
N THR A 142 -21.51 -0.53 -7.96
CA THR A 142 -20.51 0.54 -8.00
C THR A 142 -20.02 0.96 -6.62
N ASP A 143 -20.72 0.59 -5.54
CA ASP A 143 -20.42 1.06 -4.18
C ASP A 143 -19.31 0.26 -3.47
N ASN A 144 -18.96 -0.92 -3.99
CA ASN A 144 -17.89 -1.74 -3.44
C ASN A 144 -16.82 -2.02 -4.51
N PRO A 145 -15.65 -1.35 -4.47
CA PRO A 145 -14.62 -1.50 -5.49
C PRO A 145 -14.00 -2.89 -5.57
N GLY A 146 -14.17 -3.73 -4.55
CA GLY A 146 -13.65 -5.11 -4.51
C GLY A 146 -14.71 -6.18 -4.70
N TYR A 147 -15.97 -5.81 -4.76
CA TYR A 147 -17.12 -6.74 -4.88
C TYR A 147 -17.10 -7.89 -3.86
N GLY A 148 -16.56 -7.64 -2.67
CA GLY A 148 -16.40 -8.65 -1.63
C GLY A 148 -15.19 -9.58 -1.80
N VAL A 149 -14.39 -9.42 -2.85
CA VAL A 149 -13.15 -10.18 -3.05
C VAL A 149 -12.04 -9.60 -2.18
N SER A 150 -11.50 -10.39 -1.28
CA SER A 150 -10.35 -10.04 -0.43
C SER A 150 -9.07 -10.73 -0.88
N ALA A 151 -9.19 -11.98 -1.33
CA ALA A 151 -8.06 -12.74 -1.83
C ALA A 151 -8.51 -13.87 -2.76
N THR A 152 -7.93 -13.90 -3.95
CA THR A 152 -8.14 -14.97 -4.92
C THR A 152 -6.87 -15.26 -5.69
N ILE A 153 -6.61 -16.55 -5.91
CA ILE A 153 -5.53 -17.06 -6.75
C ILE A 153 -6.17 -17.91 -7.85
N SER A 154 -5.93 -17.57 -9.11
CA SER A 154 -6.51 -18.26 -10.24
C SER A 154 -5.57 -18.23 -11.45
N GLU A 155 -5.85 -19.04 -12.47
CA GLU A 155 -5.11 -19.03 -13.74
C GLU A 155 -5.22 -17.69 -14.50
N ARG A 156 -6.28 -16.90 -14.24
CA ARG A 156 -6.44 -15.57 -14.82
C ARG A 156 -5.54 -14.51 -14.16
N GLY A 157 -5.16 -14.74 -12.91
CA GLY A 157 -4.37 -13.83 -12.09
C GLY A 157 -4.61 -14.06 -10.61
N SER A 158 -3.87 -13.34 -9.78
CA SER A 158 -4.04 -13.34 -8.34
C SER A 158 -4.22 -11.92 -7.81
N PHE A 159 -5.10 -11.80 -6.83
CA PHE A 159 -5.39 -10.56 -6.11
C PHE A 159 -5.44 -10.87 -4.63
N LEU A 160 -4.53 -10.30 -3.84
CA LEU A 160 -4.36 -10.55 -2.42
C LEU A 160 -4.28 -9.23 -1.67
N LEU A 161 -5.33 -8.84 -0.97
CA LEU A 161 -5.34 -7.63 -0.14
C LEU A 161 -4.59 -7.82 1.16
N ALA A 162 -3.99 -6.76 1.67
CA ALA A 162 -3.28 -6.73 2.96
C ALA A 162 -4.10 -7.34 4.11
N GLY A 163 -5.40 -7.07 4.15
CA GLY A 163 -6.30 -7.56 5.20
C GLY A 163 -6.67 -9.03 5.13
N SER A 164 -6.37 -9.73 4.03
CA SER A 164 -6.79 -11.12 3.81
C SER A 164 -5.95 -12.15 4.57
N GLY A 165 -4.83 -11.74 5.15
CA GLY A 165 -3.92 -12.66 5.85
C GLY A 165 -3.08 -13.54 4.93
N TRP A 166 -2.82 -13.10 3.70
CA TRP A 166 -1.98 -13.85 2.75
C TRP A 166 -0.50 -13.91 3.14
N TYR A 167 -0.10 -13.13 4.13
CA TYR A 167 1.22 -13.17 4.78
C TYR A 167 1.05 -12.89 6.28
N PRO A 168 2.01 -13.28 7.14
CA PRO A 168 1.95 -13.00 8.57
C PRO A 168 2.09 -11.51 8.86
N GLN A 169 0.96 -10.80 8.91
CA GLN A 169 0.95 -9.36 9.20
C GLN A 169 1.15 -9.12 10.68
N TRP A 170 2.25 -8.47 11.05
CA TRP A 170 2.52 -8.09 12.43
C TRP A 170 1.54 -7.01 12.91
N VAL A 171 0.84 -7.29 14.02
CA VAL A 171 -0.26 -6.43 14.49
C VAL A 171 0.26 -5.18 15.21
N ALA A 172 1.42 -5.26 15.86
CA ALA A 172 1.91 -4.21 16.76
C ALA A 172 2.62 -3.03 16.06
N GLY A 173 2.76 -3.03 14.72
CA GLY A 173 3.52 -1.96 14.06
C GLY A 173 3.42 -1.94 12.55
N HIS A 174 4.42 -1.27 11.96
CA HIS A 174 4.58 -1.16 10.51
C HIS A 174 5.73 -2.05 10.07
N SER A 175 5.71 -2.45 8.80
CA SER A 175 6.69 -3.39 8.27
C SER A 175 7.30 -2.92 6.96
N SER A 176 8.58 -3.20 6.79
CA SER A 176 9.29 -3.15 5.52
C SER A 176 9.45 -4.56 4.96
N TYR A 177 9.59 -4.70 3.65
CA TYR A 177 9.57 -6.01 3.01
C TYR A 177 10.63 -6.13 1.92
N THR A 178 11.30 -7.28 1.90
CA THR A 178 11.87 -7.85 0.68
C THR A 178 10.95 -9.00 0.29
N LEU A 179 10.25 -8.84 -0.84
CA LEU A 179 9.28 -9.81 -1.30
C LEU A 179 9.78 -10.51 -2.56
N LYS A 180 9.75 -11.84 -2.55
CA LYS A 180 9.95 -12.70 -3.70
C LYS A 180 8.66 -13.44 -3.99
N VAL A 181 8.14 -13.30 -5.20
CA VAL A 181 6.94 -14.00 -5.68
C VAL A 181 7.34 -14.94 -6.80
N ILE A 182 6.99 -16.21 -6.63
CA ILE A 182 7.17 -17.27 -7.63
C ILE A 182 5.79 -17.63 -8.14
N ALA A 183 5.58 -17.48 -9.44
CA ALA A 183 4.31 -17.76 -10.12
C ALA A 183 4.57 -18.59 -11.39
N PRO A 184 3.56 -19.15 -12.04
CA PRO A 184 3.73 -19.80 -13.34
C PRO A 184 4.41 -18.89 -14.37
N GLU A 185 5.08 -19.49 -15.34
CA GLU A 185 5.78 -18.76 -16.39
C GLU A 185 4.89 -17.74 -17.09
N GLY A 186 5.41 -16.51 -17.27
CA GLY A 186 4.67 -15.41 -17.87
C GLY A 186 3.80 -14.60 -16.91
N MET A 187 3.61 -15.06 -15.66
CA MET A 187 2.87 -14.35 -14.65
C MET A 187 3.80 -13.43 -13.84
N LEU A 188 3.58 -12.12 -13.93
CA LEU A 188 4.38 -11.10 -13.23
C LEU A 188 3.65 -10.60 -11.99
N ALA A 189 4.40 -10.42 -10.90
CA ALA A 189 3.86 -9.86 -9.67
C ALA A 189 4.07 -8.34 -9.60
N VAL A 190 3.09 -7.63 -9.02
CA VAL A 190 3.14 -6.18 -8.74
C VAL A 190 2.70 -5.93 -7.32
N THR A 191 3.42 -5.05 -6.63
CA THR A 191 3.10 -4.58 -5.28
C THR A 191 3.64 -3.17 -5.06
N ALA A 192 3.49 -2.64 -3.85
CA ALA A 192 4.12 -1.39 -3.40
C ALA A 192 5.65 -1.45 -3.52
N GLY A 193 6.31 -0.28 -3.52
CA GLY A 193 7.77 -0.15 -3.50
C GLY A 193 8.42 -0.32 -4.86
N GLU A 194 9.70 -0.67 -4.85
CA GLU A 194 10.59 -0.74 -6.00
C GLU A 194 10.68 -2.17 -6.56
N SER A 195 10.52 -2.32 -7.88
CA SER A 195 10.82 -3.58 -8.56
C SER A 195 12.33 -3.80 -8.62
N LYS A 196 12.79 -4.95 -8.19
CA LYS A 196 14.18 -5.41 -8.37
C LYS A 196 14.32 -6.34 -9.59
N GLY A 197 13.27 -6.38 -10.43
CA GLY A 197 13.21 -7.17 -11.64
C GLY A 197 12.54 -8.52 -11.47
N HIS A 198 12.52 -9.26 -12.58
CA HIS A 198 12.00 -10.61 -12.62
C HIS A 198 12.93 -11.53 -13.45
N ARG A 199 12.82 -12.83 -13.19
CA ARG A 199 13.54 -13.88 -13.92
C ARG A 199 12.58 -15.01 -14.25
N THR A 200 12.67 -15.51 -15.47
CA THR A 200 11.87 -16.63 -15.94
C THR A 200 12.77 -17.84 -16.20
N GLY A 201 12.35 -19.00 -15.77
CA GLY A 201 13.04 -20.27 -15.97
C GLY A 201 12.32 -21.43 -15.29
N ASN A 202 12.51 -22.62 -15.82
CA ASN A 202 11.92 -23.87 -15.28
C ASN A 202 10.38 -23.81 -15.14
N GLY A 203 9.68 -23.17 -16.10
CA GLY A 203 8.22 -23.03 -16.08
C GLY A 203 7.69 -22.04 -15.03
N LYS A 204 8.56 -21.20 -14.45
CA LYS A 204 8.19 -20.23 -13.40
C LYS A 204 8.75 -18.85 -13.70
N THR A 205 8.08 -17.82 -13.23
CA THR A 205 8.56 -16.44 -13.16
C THR A 205 8.74 -16.05 -11.71
N GLU A 206 9.93 -15.57 -11.35
CA GLU A 206 10.28 -15.02 -10.04
C GLU A 206 10.33 -13.50 -10.14
N SER A 207 9.47 -12.79 -9.41
CA SER A 207 9.47 -11.32 -9.28
C SER A 207 9.99 -10.91 -7.91
N THR A 208 10.89 -9.92 -7.86
CA THR A 208 11.48 -9.44 -6.59
C THR A 208 11.15 -7.97 -6.37
N TRP A 209 10.72 -7.63 -5.15
CA TRP A 209 10.28 -6.30 -4.73
C TRP A 209 10.96 -5.87 -3.44
N LEU A 210 11.25 -4.57 -3.32
CA LEU A 210 11.78 -3.94 -2.11
C LEU A 210 10.84 -2.82 -1.66
N ILE A 211 10.31 -2.96 -0.46
CA ILE A 211 9.49 -1.95 0.23
C ILE A 211 10.27 -1.47 1.44
N SER A 212 11.06 -0.41 1.24
CA SER A 212 11.97 0.14 2.26
C SER A 212 11.24 0.96 3.31
N ASP A 213 10.26 1.77 2.88
CA ASP A 213 9.45 2.57 3.79
C ASP A 213 8.40 1.69 4.46
N PRO A 214 8.36 1.65 5.80
CA PRO A 214 7.43 0.78 6.50
C PRO A 214 5.98 1.13 6.18
N ILE A 215 5.20 0.15 5.73
CA ILE A 215 3.78 0.26 5.43
C ILE A 215 2.94 -0.55 6.43
N ARG A 216 1.64 -0.22 6.53
CA ARG A 216 0.71 -0.91 7.43
C ARG A 216 0.27 -2.27 6.90
N GLY A 217 0.24 -2.40 5.57
CA GLY A 217 -0.20 -3.62 4.92
C GLY A 217 0.30 -3.73 3.50
N LEU A 218 0.53 -4.95 3.05
CA LEU A 218 1.06 -5.29 1.74
C LEU A 218 -0.03 -6.00 0.94
N SER A 219 -0.40 -5.43 -0.22
CA SER A 219 -1.27 -6.07 -1.21
C SER A 219 -0.44 -6.55 -2.39
N LEU A 220 -0.89 -7.61 -3.05
CA LEU A 220 -0.20 -8.24 -4.16
C LEU A 220 -1.16 -8.49 -5.32
N SER A 221 -0.75 -8.14 -6.53
CA SER A 221 -1.42 -8.50 -7.78
C SER A 221 -0.46 -9.30 -8.64
N VAL A 222 -0.96 -10.34 -9.31
CA VAL A 222 -0.17 -11.17 -10.23
C VAL A 222 -1.00 -11.43 -11.49
N GLY A 223 -0.38 -11.28 -12.64
CA GLY A 223 -1.06 -11.49 -13.91
C GLY A 223 -0.09 -11.67 -15.09
N PRO A 224 -0.59 -12.06 -16.28
CA PRO A 224 0.19 -12.17 -17.50
C PRO A 224 0.41 -10.77 -18.12
N TYR A 225 1.10 -9.90 -17.36
CA TYR A 225 1.25 -8.50 -17.73
C TYR A 225 2.27 -8.26 -18.83
N THR A 226 1.91 -7.37 -19.77
CA THR A 226 2.86 -6.59 -20.56
C THR A 226 3.23 -5.35 -19.75
N VAL A 227 4.53 -5.09 -19.58
CA VAL A 227 5.03 -3.96 -18.78
C VAL A 227 5.60 -2.90 -19.72
N ARG A 228 5.15 -1.65 -19.51
CA ARG A 228 5.74 -0.48 -20.19
C ARG A 228 6.07 0.58 -19.14
N GLU A 229 7.16 1.32 -19.37
CA GLU A 229 7.69 2.27 -18.41
C GLU A 229 8.11 3.59 -19.06
N LYS A 230 7.96 4.69 -18.31
CA LYS A 230 8.52 6.02 -18.62
C LYS A 230 9.16 6.61 -17.37
N LYS A 231 10.26 7.33 -17.52
CA LYS A 231 10.93 8.03 -16.41
C LYS A 231 10.41 9.47 -16.25
N VAL A 232 10.18 9.87 -14.99
CA VAL A 232 9.87 11.25 -14.59
C VAL A 232 10.88 11.65 -13.50
N GLY A 233 12.02 12.17 -13.89
CA GLY A 233 13.15 12.33 -12.98
C GLY A 233 13.60 10.97 -12.44
N ASN A 234 13.60 10.82 -11.12
CA ASN A 234 13.93 9.56 -10.44
C ASN A 234 12.74 8.58 -10.31
N ILE A 235 11.53 9.02 -10.70
CA ILE A 235 10.32 8.22 -10.57
C ILE A 235 10.12 7.37 -11.82
N THR A 236 9.74 6.11 -11.65
CA THR A 236 9.31 5.23 -12.74
C THR A 236 7.78 5.24 -12.82
N ALA A 237 7.22 5.81 -13.90
CA ALA A 237 5.82 5.59 -14.28
C ALA A 237 5.73 4.28 -15.04
N ALA A 238 4.83 3.37 -14.65
CA ALA A 238 4.70 2.05 -15.26
C ALA A 238 3.23 1.68 -15.52
N THR A 239 3.00 0.85 -16.54
CA THR A 239 1.76 0.11 -16.73
C THR A 239 2.04 -1.37 -16.69
N TYR A 240 1.18 -2.12 -15.99
CA TYR A 240 1.15 -3.58 -15.95
C TYR A 240 -0.21 -4.00 -16.50
N PHE A 241 -0.32 -4.12 -17.81
CA PHE A 241 -1.57 -4.37 -18.48
C PHE A 241 -1.62 -5.77 -19.07
N PHE A 242 -2.81 -6.35 -19.06
CA PHE A 242 -3.03 -7.60 -19.81
C PHE A 242 -2.87 -7.39 -21.30
N PRO A 243 -2.54 -8.42 -22.09
CA PRO A 243 -2.38 -8.29 -23.54
C PRO A 243 -3.56 -7.59 -24.24
N GLU A 244 -4.79 -7.81 -23.75
CA GLU A 244 -6.01 -7.24 -24.30
C GLU A 244 -6.19 -5.75 -24.03
N THR A 245 -5.48 -5.20 -23.07
CA THR A 245 -5.51 -3.79 -22.68
C THR A 245 -4.19 -3.06 -22.93
N ASP A 246 -3.14 -3.75 -23.34
CA ASP A 246 -1.81 -3.17 -23.57
C ASP A 246 -1.81 -1.99 -24.54
N HIS A 247 -2.73 -1.97 -25.51
CA HIS A 247 -2.92 -0.86 -26.44
C HIS A 247 -3.28 0.48 -25.74
N LEU A 248 -3.72 0.47 -24.48
CA LEU A 248 -4.00 1.66 -23.67
C LEU A 248 -2.76 2.18 -22.92
N SER A 249 -1.69 1.41 -22.84
CA SER A 249 -0.52 1.69 -21.98
C SER A 249 0.08 3.06 -22.21
N ASP A 250 0.27 3.48 -23.46
CA ASP A 250 0.91 4.78 -23.76
C ASP A 250 0.06 5.95 -23.27
N ALA A 251 -1.27 5.88 -23.42
CA ALA A 251 -2.18 6.92 -22.96
C ALA A 251 -2.16 7.05 -21.43
N TYR A 252 -2.15 5.90 -20.71
CA TYR A 252 -2.05 5.88 -19.25
C TYR A 252 -0.69 6.34 -18.74
N LEU A 253 0.42 5.97 -19.41
CA LEU A 253 1.74 6.46 -19.07
C LEU A 253 1.86 7.98 -19.25
N ASP A 254 1.37 8.52 -20.36
CA ASP A 254 1.42 9.96 -20.63
C ASP A 254 0.59 10.74 -19.60
N ALA A 255 -0.57 10.21 -19.23
CA ALA A 255 -1.40 10.80 -18.17
C ALA A 255 -0.70 10.74 -16.82
N THR A 256 -0.13 9.59 -16.45
CA THR A 256 0.62 9.41 -15.20
C THR A 256 1.77 10.40 -15.10
N VAL A 257 2.56 10.56 -16.18
CA VAL A 257 3.66 11.54 -16.24
C VAL A 257 3.16 12.97 -16.01
N ARG A 258 2.03 13.37 -16.64
CA ARG A 258 1.43 14.69 -16.45
C ARG A 258 1.00 14.93 -15.01
N TYR A 259 0.31 13.97 -14.38
CA TYR A 259 -0.17 14.10 -13.01
C TYR A 259 0.97 14.09 -11.99
N LEU A 260 1.98 13.25 -12.16
CA LEU A 260 3.16 13.28 -11.31
C LEU A 260 3.86 14.65 -11.34
N LYS A 261 4.00 15.25 -12.52
CA LYS A 261 4.57 16.61 -12.66
C LYS A 261 3.68 17.64 -11.99
N LEU A 262 2.38 17.65 -12.29
CA LEU A 262 1.40 18.58 -11.72
C LEU A 262 1.43 18.55 -10.19
N TYR A 263 1.36 17.37 -9.59
CA TYR A 263 1.32 17.28 -8.13
C TYR A 263 2.67 17.55 -7.45
N GLN A 264 3.78 17.28 -8.12
CA GLN A 264 5.09 17.71 -7.62
C GLN A 264 5.20 19.25 -7.56
N GLU A 265 4.60 19.96 -8.51
CA GLU A 265 4.55 21.43 -8.50
C GLU A 265 3.58 21.96 -7.44
N LEU A 266 2.40 21.35 -7.28
CA LEU A 266 1.36 21.80 -6.36
C LEU A 266 1.63 21.46 -4.90
N VAL A 267 2.15 20.27 -4.64
CA VAL A 267 2.21 19.68 -3.30
C VAL A 267 3.66 19.48 -2.82
N GLY A 268 4.58 19.15 -3.74
CA GLY A 268 5.97 18.85 -3.42
C GLY A 268 6.42 17.48 -3.91
N PRO A 269 7.63 17.05 -3.55
CA PRO A 269 8.23 15.82 -4.08
C PRO A 269 7.33 14.60 -3.93
N TYR A 270 7.29 13.76 -4.96
CA TYR A 270 6.59 12.48 -4.93
C TYR A 270 7.26 11.55 -3.89
N PRO A 271 6.48 10.92 -3.01
CA PRO A 271 7.05 10.20 -1.86
C PRO A 271 7.60 8.80 -2.17
N PHE A 272 7.45 8.30 -3.41
CA PHE A 272 7.87 6.94 -3.79
C PHE A 272 8.78 6.94 -5.03
N ASP A 273 9.43 5.79 -5.32
CA ASP A 273 10.33 5.65 -6.47
C ASP A 273 9.59 5.27 -7.76
N LYS A 274 8.33 4.83 -7.67
CA LYS A 274 7.49 4.48 -8.82
C LYS A 274 6.03 4.87 -8.61
N PHE A 275 5.30 4.99 -9.73
CA PHE A 275 3.84 4.85 -9.77
C PHE A 275 3.44 3.91 -10.90
N ALA A 276 2.65 2.88 -10.60
CA ALA A 276 2.17 1.94 -11.59
C ALA A 276 0.63 1.97 -11.70
N VAL A 277 0.14 1.89 -12.93
CA VAL A 277 -1.25 1.54 -13.22
C VAL A 277 -1.29 0.07 -13.55
N VAL A 278 -2.09 -0.69 -12.82
CA VAL A 278 -2.13 -2.15 -12.90
C VAL A 278 -3.53 -2.60 -13.32
N ASP A 279 -3.61 -3.40 -14.37
CA ASP A 279 -4.86 -4.03 -14.81
C ASP A 279 -5.24 -5.20 -13.90
N ASN A 280 -6.52 -5.35 -13.64
CA ASN A 280 -7.06 -6.47 -12.87
C ASN A 280 -8.04 -7.30 -13.70
N PHE A 281 -8.01 -8.62 -13.50
CA PHE A 281 -8.82 -9.59 -14.24
C PHE A 281 -10.29 -9.59 -13.87
N PHE A 282 -10.70 -8.78 -12.89
CA PHE A 282 -12.11 -8.50 -12.58
C PHE A 282 -12.32 -6.99 -12.35
N PRO A 283 -13.57 -6.48 -12.49
CA PRO A 283 -13.85 -5.07 -12.27
C PRO A 283 -13.46 -4.64 -10.86
N THR A 284 -12.63 -3.62 -10.74
CA THR A 284 -12.15 -3.11 -9.43
C THR A 284 -11.54 -1.72 -9.57
N GLY A 285 -11.36 -1.02 -8.43
CA GLY A 285 -10.61 0.20 -8.31
C GLY A 285 -10.01 0.29 -6.89
N TYR A 286 -8.67 0.28 -6.79
CA TYR A 286 -7.95 0.43 -5.53
C TYR A 286 -6.72 1.31 -5.70
N GLY A 287 -6.51 2.27 -4.77
CA GLY A 287 -5.26 2.98 -4.59
C GLY A 287 -4.40 2.34 -3.52
N PHE A 288 -3.15 2.04 -3.85
CA PHE A 288 -2.14 1.50 -2.95
C PHE A 288 -0.90 2.40 -2.91
N PRO A 289 -0.02 2.26 -1.92
CA PRO A 289 1.26 2.97 -1.95
C PRO A 289 1.99 2.67 -3.25
N SER A 290 2.24 3.71 -4.07
CA SER A 290 2.97 3.66 -5.33
C SER A 290 2.32 2.89 -6.50
N TYR A 291 1.05 2.50 -6.43
CA TYR A 291 0.30 1.97 -7.58
C TYR A 291 -1.22 2.04 -7.40
N THR A 292 -1.94 2.00 -8.51
CA THR A 292 -3.39 1.82 -8.53
C THR A 292 -3.74 0.54 -9.30
N LEU A 293 -4.75 -0.19 -8.83
CA LEU A 293 -5.28 -1.40 -9.47
C LEU A 293 -6.67 -1.08 -10.04
N ILE A 294 -6.81 -1.21 -11.35
CA ILE A 294 -8.04 -0.86 -12.08
C ILE A 294 -8.44 -2.04 -12.97
N GLY A 295 -9.68 -2.50 -12.83
CA GLY A 295 -10.18 -3.60 -13.68
C GLY A 295 -10.25 -3.22 -15.17
N GLY A 296 -9.93 -4.15 -16.06
CA GLY A 296 -9.82 -3.91 -17.49
C GLY A 296 -11.07 -3.34 -18.16
N THR A 297 -12.26 -3.57 -17.61
CA THR A 297 -13.51 -2.93 -18.08
C THR A 297 -13.54 -1.44 -17.74
N VAL A 298 -12.98 -1.05 -16.59
CA VAL A 298 -12.90 0.35 -16.14
C VAL A 298 -11.78 1.08 -16.91
N LEU A 299 -10.65 0.45 -17.15
CA LEU A 299 -9.55 1.00 -17.94
C LEU A 299 -9.97 1.47 -19.34
N ARG A 300 -10.98 0.80 -19.95
CA ARG A 300 -11.50 1.15 -21.27
C ARG A 300 -12.43 2.36 -21.29
N LEU A 301 -12.82 2.88 -20.13
CA LEU A 301 -13.69 4.06 -20.07
C LEU A 301 -12.85 5.32 -20.34
N PRO A 302 -13.19 6.12 -21.36
CA PRO A 302 -12.32 7.19 -21.85
C PRO A 302 -12.10 8.33 -20.85
N PHE A 303 -12.94 8.45 -19.84
CA PHE A 303 -12.85 9.52 -18.84
C PHE A 303 -11.89 9.18 -17.68
N ILE A 304 -11.55 7.92 -17.44
CA ILE A 304 -10.70 7.48 -16.30
C ILE A 304 -9.34 8.18 -16.31
N ILE A 305 -8.71 8.30 -17.47
CA ILE A 305 -7.43 8.99 -17.63
C ILE A 305 -7.50 10.46 -17.21
N HIS A 306 -8.69 11.09 -17.33
CA HIS A 306 -8.90 12.53 -17.08
C HIS A 306 -9.55 12.82 -15.73
N THR A 307 -9.92 11.80 -14.96
CA THR A 307 -10.61 11.91 -13.68
C THR A 307 -9.94 11.03 -12.63
N SER A 308 -10.39 9.77 -12.50
CA SER A 308 -9.99 8.87 -11.43
C SER A 308 -8.49 8.60 -11.36
N LEU A 309 -7.77 8.52 -12.49
CA LEU A 309 -6.34 8.26 -12.47
C LEU A 309 -5.57 9.34 -11.69
N GLY A 310 -5.89 10.62 -11.92
CA GLY A 310 -5.23 11.70 -11.18
C GLY A 310 -5.59 11.70 -9.71
N HIS A 311 -6.83 11.36 -9.37
CA HIS A 311 -7.29 11.17 -7.99
C HIS A 311 -6.46 10.09 -7.28
N GLU A 312 -6.31 8.91 -7.86
CA GLU A 312 -5.52 7.81 -7.31
C GLU A 312 -4.02 8.16 -7.17
N ILE A 313 -3.48 8.93 -8.10
CA ILE A 313 -2.09 9.42 -8.00
C ILE A 313 -1.93 10.39 -6.83
N ALA A 314 -2.89 11.28 -6.59
CA ALA A 314 -2.85 12.24 -5.49
C ALA A 314 -2.88 11.55 -4.12
N HIS A 315 -3.53 10.39 -4.00
CA HIS A 315 -3.48 9.56 -2.80
C HIS A 315 -2.07 9.09 -2.41
N CYS A 316 -1.12 9.14 -3.32
CA CYS A 316 0.27 8.86 -2.98
C CYS A 316 0.88 9.91 -2.03
N TRP A 317 0.39 11.17 -2.05
CA TRP A 317 0.74 12.19 -1.04
C TRP A 317 -0.20 12.09 0.17
N TRP A 318 -1.53 12.00 -0.08
CA TRP A 318 -2.58 12.03 0.94
C TRP A 318 -3.15 10.62 1.19
N GLY A 319 -2.82 10.03 2.32
CA GLY A 319 -3.24 8.67 2.67
C GLY A 319 -2.10 7.67 2.66
N ASN A 320 -1.26 7.65 1.60
CA ASN A 320 -0.14 6.73 1.49
C ASN A 320 1.20 7.35 1.93
N GLY A 321 1.51 8.58 1.51
CA GLY A 321 2.71 9.33 1.94
C GLY A 321 2.55 9.94 3.33
N VAL A 322 1.43 10.64 3.56
CA VAL A 322 0.99 11.09 4.89
C VAL A 322 -0.18 10.24 5.32
N ARG A 323 0.00 9.50 6.41
CA ARG A 323 -0.96 8.49 6.87
C ARG A 323 -2.18 9.13 7.52
N VAL A 324 -3.34 8.50 7.33
CA VAL A 324 -4.61 8.89 7.95
C VAL A 324 -4.74 8.22 9.31
N ASP A 325 -5.10 9.03 10.30
CA ASP A 325 -5.71 8.54 11.53
C ASP A 325 -7.23 8.52 11.33
N TYR A 326 -7.77 7.36 11.00
CA TYR A 326 -9.20 7.22 10.67
C TYR A 326 -10.13 7.49 11.85
N ASP A 327 -9.64 7.36 13.10
CA ASP A 327 -10.39 7.72 14.30
C ASP A 327 -10.60 9.24 14.38
N ALA A 328 -9.66 10.02 13.83
CA ALA A 328 -9.77 11.48 13.72
C ALA A 328 -10.50 11.96 12.43
N GLY A 329 -10.85 11.05 11.53
CA GLY A 329 -11.58 11.33 10.28
C GLY A 329 -10.79 11.11 8.99
N ASN A 330 -11.50 10.88 7.89
CA ASN A 330 -10.91 10.63 6.57
C ASN A 330 -10.63 11.93 5.80
N TRP A 331 -9.63 12.69 6.25
CA TRP A 331 -9.22 13.94 5.63
C TRP A 331 -8.53 13.75 4.26
N SER A 332 -7.99 12.54 4.00
CA SER A 332 -7.23 12.29 2.76
C SER A 332 -8.12 12.36 1.52
N GLU A 333 -9.34 11.82 1.58
CA GLU A 333 -10.32 11.93 0.50
C GLU A 333 -10.68 13.39 0.19
N ALA A 334 -10.88 14.19 1.23
CA ALA A 334 -11.22 15.60 1.06
C ALA A 334 -10.09 16.40 0.37
N LEU A 335 -8.82 16.18 0.79
CA LEU A 335 -7.68 16.82 0.15
C LEU A 335 -7.43 16.30 -1.25
N THR A 336 -7.56 15.00 -1.48
CA THR A 336 -7.42 14.39 -2.80
C THR A 336 -8.49 14.92 -3.76
N THR A 337 -9.76 14.95 -3.35
CA THR A 337 -10.85 15.56 -4.13
C THR A 337 -10.58 17.02 -4.44
N TYR A 338 -10.00 17.79 -3.51
CA TYR A 338 -9.69 19.20 -3.72
C TYR A 338 -8.57 19.39 -4.75
N VAL A 339 -7.45 18.68 -4.64
CA VAL A 339 -6.28 18.87 -5.52
C VAL A 339 -6.41 18.14 -6.87
N ALA A 340 -7.31 17.18 -6.98
CA ALA A 340 -7.61 16.45 -8.20
C ALA A 340 -8.95 16.96 -8.79
N ASP A 341 -10.07 16.41 -8.32
CA ASP A 341 -11.37 16.55 -8.97
C ASP A 341 -11.83 18.02 -9.10
N TYR A 342 -11.72 18.80 -8.00
CA TYR A 342 -12.06 20.21 -8.03
C TYR A 342 -11.07 21.02 -8.85
N HIS A 343 -9.77 20.82 -8.66
CA HIS A 343 -8.75 21.58 -9.36
C HIS A 343 -8.83 21.39 -10.88
N TYR A 344 -9.16 20.20 -11.37
CA TYR A 344 -9.37 20.00 -12.81
C TYR A 344 -10.55 20.78 -13.36
N LYS A 345 -11.62 20.97 -12.57
CA LYS A 345 -12.73 21.86 -12.95
C LYS A 345 -12.30 23.33 -12.97
N GLU A 346 -11.48 23.73 -11.99
CA GLU A 346 -10.94 25.09 -11.91
C GLU A 346 -10.00 25.40 -13.07
N MET A 347 -9.12 24.50 -13.44
CA MET A 347 -8.25 24.63 -14.63
C MET A 347 -9.06 24.74 -15.92
N LYS A 348 -10.23 24.12 -16.00
CA LYS A 348 -11.08 24.19 -17.18
C LYS A 348 -11.82 25.52 -17.28
N SER A 349 -12.54 25.94 -16.23
CA SER A 349 -13.17 27.28 -16.14
C SER A 349 -13.67 27.55 -14.72
N ALA A 350 -13.80 28.88 -14.42
CA ALA A 350 -14.42 29.35 -13.18
C ALA A 350 -15.89 28.89 -13.04
N GLN A 351 -16.60 28.70 -14.16
CA GLN A 351 -17.98 28.21 -14.18
C GLN A 351 -18.04 26.75 -13.87
N ASP A 352 -17.16 25.89 -14.42
CA ASP A 352 -17.07 24.45 -14.10
C ASP A 352 -16.73 24.24 -12.62
N ALA A 353 -15.78 25.00 -12.08
CA ALA A 353 -15.44 25.00 -10.67
C ALA A 353 -16.63 25.35 -9.77
N ARG A 354 -17.38 26.41 -10.13
CA ARG A 354 -18.59 26.80 -9.39
C ARG A 354 -19.67 25.70 -9.44
N SER A 355 -19.88 25.13 -10.61
CA SER A 355 -20.88 24.07 -10.82
C SER A 355 -20.54 22.84 -9.97
N TYR A 356 -19.26 22.46 -9.92
CA TYR A 356 -18.79 21.34 -9.10
C TYR A 356 -19.00 21.59 -7.60
N ARG A 357 -18.66 22.79 -7.09
CA ARG A 357 -18.92 23.15 -5.68
C ARG A 357 -20.42 23.08 -5.32
N LEU A 358 -21.28 23.57 -6.21
CA LEU A 358 -22.74 23.51 -6.01
C LEU A 358 -23.26 22.06 -6.03
N GLN A 359 -22.66 21.18 -6.82
CA GLN A 359 -23.00 19.76 -6.84
C GLN A 359 -22.65 19.07 -5.51
N ILE A 360 -21.43 19.32 -4.96
CA ILE A 360 -21.02 18.79 -3.66
C ILE A 360 -21.96 19.22 -2.54
N LEU A 361 -22.44 20.48 -2.57
CA LEU A 361 -23.33 21.02 -1.52
C LEU A 361 -24.76 20.45 -1.58
N ARG A 362 -25.14 19.73 -2.67
CA ARG A 362 -26.46 19.13 -2.83
C ARG A 362 -26.53 17.65 -2.44
N ASN A 363 -25.37 17.01 -2.32
CA ASN A 363 -25.22 15.62 -1.89
C ASN A 363 -24.88 15.56 -0.39
#